data_fe76e1c43472dba23b481d2f72fc3b32
#
_entry.id   fe76e1c43472dba23b481d2f72fc3b32
#
_cell.length_a   1.000
_cell.length_b   1.000
_cell.length_c   1.000
_cell.angle_alpha   90.00
_cell.angle_beta   90.00
_cell.angle_gamma   90.00
#
_symmetry.space_group_name_H-M   'P 1'
#
loop_
_entity.id
_entity.type
_entity.pdbx_description
1 polymer ?
#
loop_
_entity_poly.entity_id
_entity_poly.type
_entity_poly.pdbx_seq_one_letter_code
_entity_poly.pdbx_strand_id
1 'polypeptide(L)'
;PISSFFVAGASKRGWTTWTTAAVDSRVIGMAPIVIDMLNVTPSMHHHYKAYGEWSIAIEDYENYNIMEWMNSKEYDKLLKHVEPYEFIEKFSSIPKFLINGTIDEFFVTDSWRFYWDDLKGVKHLQYVPNGNHGLRGDYYNMTLKNLISYYYRVINDIKMPILDWKVHKDSVYVRIDPNQKYSISKWTSNNTKERDFRIWKVGDSSWVQSKIEKNNSGSYVFLKEINEGYTAGLIEVEFNGIEDFPLKLTSGTWIYPDTYPFKEYKPEPPLGTPLLSD
;
A
#
# COMPACT_ATOMS: atom_id res chain seq x y z
N PRO A 1 -6.39 -6.92 33.98
CA PRO A 1 -5.43 -6.04 33.30
C PRO A 1 -5.42 -6.34 31.81
N ILE A 2 -5.30 -5.32 30.98
CA ILE A 2 -5.13 -5.49 29.54
C ILE A 2 -3.69 -5.97 29.31
N SER A 3 -3.53 -7.10 28.62
CA SER A 3 -2.22 -7.74 28.40
C SER A 3 -1.73 -7.64 26.95
N SER A 4 -2.63 -7.31 26.02
CA SER A 4 -2.29 -7.24 24.60
C SER A 4 -3.13 -6.19 23.86
N PHE A 5 -2.64 -5.73 22.71
CA PHE A 5 -3.26 -4.69 21.90
C PHE A 5 -3.22 -5.05 20.42
N PHE A 6 -4.30 -4.74 19.72
CA PHE A 6 -4.26 -4.52 18.28
C PHE A 6 -4.17 -3.02 18.04
N VAL A 7 -3.16 -2.57 17.30
CA VAL A 7 -2.90 -1.15 17.06
C VAL A 7 -3.27 -0.77 15.63
N ALA A 8 -3.94 0.37 15.45
CA ALA A 8 -4.30 0.90 14.15
C ALA A 8 -4.21 2.42 14.13
N GLY A 9 -3.87 2.97 12.99
CA GLY A 9 -3.80 4.42 12.82
C GLY A 9 -3.65 4.81 11.37
N ALA A 10 -4.12 6.02 11.02
CA ALA A 10 -4.08 6.52 9.66
C ALA A 10 -3.02 7.61 9.49
N SER A 11 -2.38 7.65 8.30
CA SER A 11 -1.38 8.64 7.91
C SER A 11 -0.22 8.71 8.92
N LYS A 12 0.09 9.86 9.49
CA LYS A 12 1.12 10.00 10.55
C LYS A 12 0.91 8.98 11.69
N ARG A 13 -0.34 8.67 12.05
CA ARG A 13 -0.64 7.66 13.09
C ARG A 13 -0.43 6.23 12.57
N GLY A 14 -0.50 6.01 11.26
CA GLY A 14 -0.07 4.76 10.63
C GLY A 14 1.43 4.54 10.77
N TRP A 15 2.23 5.59 10.64
CA TRP A 15 3.66 5.54 10.98
C TRP A 15 3.87 5.20 12.46
N THR A 16 3.10 5.85 13.36
CA THR A 16 3.11 5.52 14.79
C THR A 16 2.67 4.08 15.05
N THR A 17 1.73 3.54 14.28
CA THR A 17 1.32 2.12 14.38
C THR A 17 2.50 1.19 14.15
N TRP A 18 3.30 1.42 13.12
CA TRP A 18 4.50 0.66 12.82
C TRP A 18 5.54 0.77 13.95
N THR A 19 5.86 2.00 14.37
CA THR A 19 6.88 2.22 15.39
C THR A 19 6.44 1.69 16.77
N THR A 20 5.16 1.75 17.12
CA THR A 20 4.61 1.13 18.32
C THR A 20 4.80 -0.38 18.29
N ALA A 21 4.46 -1.02 17.16
CA ALA A 21 4.63 -2.45 16.99
C ALA A 21 6.12 -2.89 17.04
N ALA A 22 7.05 -2.01 16.69
CA ALA A 22 8.48 -2.28 16.77
C ALA A 22 9.03 -2.29 18.20
N VAL A 23 8.37 -1.60 19.16
CA VAL A 23 8.90 -1.38 20.51
C VAL A 23 8.05 -1.97 21.62
N ASP A 24 6.77 -2.28 21.39
CA ASP A 24 5.86 -2.81 22.41
C ASP A 24 5.50 -4.27 22.10
N SER A 25 6.03 -5.19 22.91
CA SER A 25 5.80 -6.63 22.77
C SER A 25 4.35 -7.09 23.04
N ARG A 26 3.50 -6.22 23.56
CA ARG A 26 2.07 -6.49 23.77
C ARG A 26 1.24 -6.35 22.49
N VAL A 27 1.83 -5.84 21.41
CA VAL A 27 1.13 -5.72 20.13
C VAL A 27 0.98 -7.10 19.48
N ILE A 28 -0.27 -7.56 19.33
CA ILE A 28 -0.63 -8.86 18.75
C ILE A 28 -1.15 -8.77 17.33
N GLY A 29 -1.32 -7.56 16.81
CA GLY A 29 -1.75 -7.29 15.43
C GLY A 29 -1.73 -5.81 15.15
N MET A 30 -1.63 -5.44 13.88
CA MET A 30 -1.57 -4.03 13.49
C MET A 30 -2.23 -3.74 12.15
N ALA A 31 -2.75 -2.51 12.02
CA ALA A 31 -3.27 -1.98 10.76
C ALA A 31 -2.79 -0.53 10.52
N PRO A 32 -1.69 -0.33 9.82
CA PRO A 32 -1.31 0.96 9.28
C PRO A 32 -2.23 1.32 8.11
N ILE A 33 -2.80 2.52 8.15
CA ILE A 33 -3.81 2.96 7.19
C ILE A 33 -3.30 4.21 6.48
N VAL A 34 -3.43 4.26 5.15
CA VAL A 34 -3.00 5.35 4.27
C VAL A 34 -1.59 5.86 4.61
N ILE A 35 -0.66 4.93 4.69
CA ILE A 35 0.77 5.16 4.92
C ILE A 35 1.61 4.20 4.08
N ASP A 36 1.49 4.30 2.78
CA ASP A 36 2.11 3.44 1.78
C ASP A 36 3.55 3.91 1.48
N MET A 37 4.37 3.97 2.52
CA MET A 37 5.71 4.54 2.46
C MET A 37 6.69 3.84 3.41
N LEU A 38 6.80 2.51 3.33
CA LEU A 38 7.98 1.84 3.88
C LEU A 38 9.12 1.85 2.85
N ASN A 39 10.36 1.81 3.34
CA ASN A 39 11.55 1.98 2.51
C ASN A 39 11.54 3.36 1.82
N VAL A 40 11.64 4.39 2.64
CA VAL A 40 11.36 5.80 2.28
C VAL A 40 12.16 6.27 1.07
N THR A 41 13.47 6.03 1.02
CA THR A 41 14.32 6.56 -0.05
C THR A 41 13.88 6.08 -1.45
N PRO A 42 13.78 4.77 -1.75
CA PRO A 42 13.27 4.33 -3.04
C PRO A 42 11.82 4.71 -3.30
N SER A 43 10.97 4.81 -2.25
CA SER A 43 9.59 5.28 -2.39
C SER A 43 9.52 6.74 -2.82
N MET A 44 10.39 7.62 -2.29
CA MET A 44 10.46 9.02 -2.70
C MET A 44 11.04 9.20 -4.10
N HIS A 45 12.07 8.42 -4.48
CA HIS A 45 12.55 8.39 -5.86
C HIS A 45 11.44 7.93 -6.83
N HIS A 46 10.67 6.93 -6.46
CA HIS A 46 9.50 6.48 -7.22
C HIS A 46 8.47 7.59 -7.40
N HIS A 47 8.14 8.30 -6.32
CA HIS A 47 7.22 9.42 -6.33
C HIS A 47 7.64 10.47 -7.38
N TYR A 48 8.88 10.95 -7.31
CA TYR A 48 9.35 11.96 -8.25
C TYR A 48 9.43 11.46 -9.70
N LYS A 49 9.88 10.23 -9.90
CA LYS A 49 9.91 9.60 -11.23
C LYS A 49 8.52 9.42 -11.84
N ALA A 50 7.51 9.21 -10.99
CA ALA A 50 6.14 9.06 -11.44
C ALA A 50 5.49 10.41 -11.79
N TYR A 51 5.73 11.45 -11.00
CA TYR A 51 5.01 12.71 -11.08
C TYR A 51 5.83 13.87 -11.67
N GLY A 52 7.16 13.82 -11.63
CA GLY A 52 8.07 14.92 -12.05
C GLY A 52 8.09 16.10 -11.10
N GLU A 53 7.38 15.99 -9.99
CA GLU A 53 7.23 17.01 -8.96
C GLU A 53 7.01 16.35 -7.60
N TRP A 54 7.18 17.07 -6.53
CA TRP A 54 6.68 16.66 -5.24
C TRP A 54 5.20 16.97 -5.15
N SER A 55 4.41 16.04 -4.61
CA SER A 55 2.98 16.28 -4.41
C SER A 55 2.78 17.43 -3.43
N ILE A 56 1.84 18.33 -3.75
CA ILE A 56 1.43 19.40 -2.82
C ILE A 56 1.05 18.87 -1.43
N ALA A 57 0.63 17.61 -1.34
CA ALA A 57 0.30 16.97 -0.09
C ALA A 57 1.52 16.78 0.84
N ILE A 58 2.75 16.82 0.31
CA ILE A 58 4.00 16.72 1.08
C ILE A 58 4.79 18.02 1.08
N GLU A 59 4.15 19.16 0.75
CA GLU A 59 4.76 20.50 0.69
C GLU A 59 5.50 20.87 1.98
N ASP A 60 5.02 20.44 3.15
CA ASP A 60 5.70 20.70 4.42
C ASP A 60 7.13 20.13 4.44
N TYR A 61 7.34 18.95 3.86
CA TYR A 61 8.66 18.33 3.79
C TYR A 61 9.58 19.05 2.78
N GLU A 62 9.02 19.55 1.69
CA GLU A 62 9.72 20.35 0.70
C GLU A 62 10.14 21.69 1.30
N ASN A 63 9.23 22.39 1.99
CA ASN A 63 9.49 23.66 2.67
C ASN A 63 10.59 23.58 3.75
N TYR A 64 10.76 22.39 4.37
CA TYR A 64 11.85 22.13 5.31
C TYR A 64 13.11 21.58 4.64
N ASN A 65 13.18 21.55 3.30
CA ASN A 65 14.29 21.02 2.51
C ASN A 65 14.64 19.55 2.84
N ILE A 66 13.68 18.75 3.28
CA ILE A 66 13.95 17.35 3.65
C ILE A 66 14.44 16.56 2.42
N MET A 67 13.91 16.87 1.24
CA MET A 67 14.27 16.18 0.00
C MET A 67 15.72 16.45 -0.42
N GLU A 68 16.28 17.61 -0.03
CA GLU A 68 17.66 17.99 -0.33
C GLU A 68 18.69 17.15 0.43
N TRP A 69 18.26 16.48 1.51
CA TRP A 69 19.10 15.58 2.29
C TRP A 69 19.10 14.14 1.76
N MET A 70 18.23 13.82 0.82
CA MET A 70 18.17 12.46 0.26
C MET A 70 19.55 12.06 -0.28
N ASN A 71 19.89 10.77 -0.11
CA ASN A 71 21.19 10.21 -0.50
C ASN A 71 22.40 10.79 0.29
N SER A 72 22.17 11.37 1.49
CA SER A 72 23.23 11.77 2.39
C SER A 72 23.39 10.80 3.57
N LYS A 73 24.59 10.77 4.15
CA LYS A 73 24.89 9.97 5.36
C LYS A 73 24.04 10.38 6.56
N GLU A 74 23.73 11.66 6.66
CA GLU A 74 22.92 12.23 7.73
C GLU A 74 21.46 11.78 7.58
N TYR A 75 20.94 11.76 6.37
CA TYR A 75 19.59 11.26 6.09
C TYR A 75 19.47 9.75 6.36
N ASP A 76 20.43 8.96 5.87
CA ASP A 76 20.51 7.52 6.16
C ASP A 76 20.55 7.25 7.68
N LYS A 77 21.36 8.04 8.41
CA LYS A 77 21.42 7.94 9.87
C LYS A 77 20.08 8.29 10.54
N LEU A 78 19.37 9.29 10.04
CA LEU A 78 18.03 9.64 10.54
C LEU A 78 17.04 8.47 10.31
N LEU A 79 17.00 7.93 9.09
CA LEU A 79 16.11 6.84 8.72
C LEU A 79 16.30 5.62 9.64
N LYS A 80 17.53 5.24 9.96
CA LYS A 80 17.85 4.15 10.91
C LYS A 80 17.19 4.30 12.29
N HIS A 81 16.77 5.50 12.66
CA HIS A 81 16.12 5.76 13.95
C HIS A 81 14.60 5.90 13.83
N VAL A 82 14.10 6.40 12.71
CA VAL A 82 12.69 6.79 12.59
C VAL A 82 11.92 5.94 11.61
N GLU A 83 12.59 5.30 10.63
CA GLU A 83 11.89 4.55 9.59
C GLU A 83 11.50 3.16 10.06
N PRO A 84 10.21 2.78 9.96
CA PRO A 84 9.78 1.44 10.34
C PRO A 84 10.42 0.32 9.54
N TYR A 85 10.83 0.56 8.30
CA TYR A 85 11.49 -0.44 7.46
C TYR A 85 12.80 -0.96 8.08
N GLU A 86 13.53 -0.12 8.80
CA GLU A 86 14.74 -0.51 9.54
C GLU A 86 14.47 -1.54 10.65
N PHE A 87 13.21 -1.69 11.06
CA PHE A 87 12.77 -2.63 12.07
C PHE A 87 11.93 -3.78 11.52
N ILE A 88 11.96 -4.00 10.21
CA ILE A 88 11.03 -4.88 9.47
C ILE A 88 10.98 -6.30 10.03
N GLU A 89 12.11 -6.84 10.51
CA GLU A 89 12.19 -8.18 11.09
C GLU A 89 11.35 -8.31 12.38
N LYS A 90 11.16 -7.23 13.13
CA LYS A 90 10.34 -7.24 14.35
C LYS A 90 8.86 -7.49 14.08
N PHE A 91 8.42 -7.28 12.86
CA PHE A 91 7.03 -7.46 12.46
C PHE A 91 6.70 -8.89 12.01
N SER A 92 7.69 -9.78 11.93
CA SER A 92 7.53 -11.13 11.36
C SER A 92 6.46 -11.97 12.08
N SER A 93 6.33 -11.84 13.39
CA SER A 93 5.33 -12.56 14.20
C SER A 93 3.99 -11.81 14.36
N ILE A 94 3.89 -10.56 13.92
CA ILE A 94 2.71 -9.71 14.11
C ILE A 94 1.85 -9.74 12.84
N PRO A 95 0.60 -10.23 12.89
CA PRO A 95 -0.35 -10.08 11.79
C PRO A 95 -0.55 -8.61 11.42
N LYS A 96 -0.43 -8.28 10.15
CA LYS A 96 -0.50 -6.91 9.66
C LYS A 96 -1.47 -6.77 8.49
N PHE A 97 -2.29 -5.73 8.58
CA PHE A 97 -3.27 -5.38 7.55
C PHE A 97 -3.01 -3.96 7.06
N LEU A 98 -2.39 -3.84 5.89
CA LEU A 98 -2.07 -2.57 5.27
C LEU A 98 -3.26 -2.09 4.46
N ILE A 99 -3.74 -0.88 4.73
CA ILE A 99 -4.91 -0.31 4.05
C ILE A 99 -4.50 1.00 3.40
N ASN A 100 -4.63 1.10 2.07
CA ASN A 100 -4.23 2.28 1.30
C ASN A 100 -5.36 2.71 0.35
N GLY A 101 -5.32 3.95 -0.13
CA GLY A 101 -6.22 4.45 -1.16
C GLY A 101 -5.62 4.32 -2.55
N THR A 102 -6.46 4.11 -3.58
CA THR A 102 -5.96 4.03 -4.96
C THR A 102 -5.78 5.39 -5.65
N ILE A 103 -6.38 6.44 -5.09
CA ILE A 103 -6.27 7.82 -5.59
C ILE A 103 -5.70 8.76 -4.51
N ASP A 104 -4.83 8.19 -3.66
CA ASP A 104 -4.17 8.90 -2.56
C ASP A 104 -3.33 10.08 -3.07
N GLU A 105 -3.43 11.21 -2.37
CA GLU A 105 -2.73 12.44 -2.71
C GLU A 105 -1.26 12.44 -2.30
N PHE A 106 -0.89 11.60 -1.34
CA PHE A 106 0.45 11.52 -0.75
C PHE A 106 1.31 10.44 -1.38
N PHE A 107 0.74 9.26 -1.64
CA PHE A 107 1.49 8.06 -2.00
C PHE A 107 1.15 7.58 -3.40
N VAL A 108 2.19 7.20 -4.14
CA VAL A 108 2.00 6.60 -5.47
C VAL A 108 1.30 5.25 -5.29
N THR A 109 0.27 5.00 -6.08
CA THR A 109 -0.63 3.86 -5.86
C THR A 109 0.04 2.48 -5.96
N ASP A 110 1.25 2.35 -6.51
CA ASP A 110 2.00 1.10 -6.56
C ASP A 110 3.26 1.09 -5.67
N SER A 111 3.25 1.85 -4.58
CA SER A 111 4.39 1.96 -3.63
C SER A 111 4.66 0.68 -2.83
N TRP A 112 3.68 -0.21 -2.67
CA TRP A 112 3.84 -1.51 -2.00
C TRP A 112 5.06 -2.31 -2.51
N ARG A 113 5.49 -2.12 -3.74
CA ARG A 113 6.60 -2.83 -4.40
C ARG A 113 7.95 -2.66 -3.72
N PHE A 114 8.12 -1.63 -2.91
CA PHE A 114 9.39 -1.33 -2.23
C PHE A 114 9.56 -2.01 -0.88
N TYR A 115 8.53 -2.69 -0.37
CA TYR A 115 8.60 -3.28 0.96
C TYR A 115 7.82 -4.60 1.11
N TRP A 116 6.88 -4.90 0.21
CA TRP A 116 5.97 -6.03 0.39
C TRP A 116 6.69 -7.37 0.51
N ASP A 117 7.66 -7.65 -0.34
CA ASP A 117 8.35 -8.93 -0.36
C ASP A 117 9.26 -9.12 0.86
N ASP A 118 9.71 -8.03 1.48
CA ASP A 118 10.54 -8.03 2.67
C ASP A 118 9.73 -8.21 3.96
N LEU A 119 8.46 -7.81 3.99
CA LEU A 119 7.57 -8.08 5.11
C LEU A 119 7.32 -9.57 5.25
N LYS A 120 7.71 -10.17 6.38
CA LYS A 120 7.52 -11.60 6.66
C LYS A 120 6.30 -11.84 7.54
N GLY A 121 5.87 -13.10 7.63
CA GLY A 121 4.73 -13.53 8.42
C GLY A 121 3.37 -13.19 7.81
N VAL A 122 2.33 -13.21 8.61
CA VAL A 122 0.95 -12.94 8.18
C VAL A 122 0.83 -11.48 7.78
N LYS A 123 0.57 -11.24 6.51
CA LYS A 123 0.40 -9.89 5.95
C LYS A 123 -0.71 -9.87 4.91
N HIS A 124 -1.54 -8.85 4.96
CA HIS A 124 -2.63 -8.65 4.02
C HIS A 124 -2.67 -7.19 3.58
N LEU A 125 -3.17 -6.98 2.38
CA LEU A 125 -3.23 -5.68 1.74
C LEU A 125 -4.67 -5.39 1.31
N GLN A 126 -5.10 -4.16 1.48
CA GLN A 126 -6.27 -3.59 0.85
C GLN A 126 -5.90 -2.25 0.25
N TYR A 127 -5.98 -2.14 -1.07
CA TYR A 127 -6.14 -0.86 -1.71
C TYR A 127 -7.64 -0.61 -1.88
N VAL A 128 -8.13 0.49 -1.30
CA VAL A 128 -9.53 0.91 -1.40
C VAL A 128 -9.74 1.58 -2.76
N PRO A 129 -10.46 0.97 -3.70
CA PRO A 129 -10.68 1.59 -5.01
C PRO A 129 -11.43 2.91 -4.85
N ASN A 130 -10.98 3.95 -5.56
CA ASN A 130 -11.47 5.32 -5.42
C ASN A 130 -11.32 5.93 -4.00
N GLY A 131 -10.57 5.29 -3.12
CA GLY A 131 -10.21 5.85 -1.82
C GLY A 131 -9.08 6.85 -1.97
N ASN A 132 -9.31 8.09 -1.49
CA ASN A 132 -8.27 9.10 -1.34
C ASN A 132 -7.57 8.97 0.02
N HIS A 133 -6.62 9.85 0.33
CA HIS A 133 -5.89 9.81 1.61
C HIS A 133 -6.80 9.87 2.85
N GLY A 134 -7.89 10.62 2.77
CA GLY A 134 -8.87 10.73 3.86
C GLY A 134 -9.87 9.59 3.93
N LEU A 135 -9.93 8.69 2.94
CA LEU A 135 -10.96 7.65 2.79
C LEU A 135 -12.37 8.24 3.01
N ARG A 136 -12.66 9.37 2.38
CA ARG A 136 -13.87 10.17 2.64
C ARG A 136 -15.16 9.46 2.21
N GLY A 137 -16.27 9.88 2.82
CA GLY A 137 -17.60 9.35 2.50
C GLY A 137 -17.77 7.90 2.97
N ASP A 138 -18.38 7.08 2.12
CA ASP A 138 -18.68 5.68 2.43
C ASP A 138 -17.42 4.80 2.56
N TYR A 139 -16.30 5.22 1.96
CA TYR A 139 -15.04 4.47 2.03
C TYR A 139 -14.51 4.35 3.46
N TYR A 140 -14.71 5.39 4.30
CA TYR A 140 -14.34 5.33 5.71
C TYR A 140 -15.08 4.21 6.44
N ASN A 141 -16.42 4.18 6.32
CA ASN A 141 -17.23 3.15 6.97
C ASN A 141 -16.96 1.75 6.43
N MET A 142 -16.75 1.61 5.12
CA MET A 142 -16.40 0.33 4.50
C MET A 142 -15.04 -0.17 5.02
N THR A 143 -14.06 0.70 5.11
CA THR A 143 -12.73 0.38 5.63
C THR A 143 -12.79 -0.02 7.10
N LEU A 144 -13.58 0.70 7.91
CA LEU A 144 -13.75 0.37 9.32
C LEU A 144 -14.40 -1.01 9.52
N LYS A 145 -15.43 -1.35 8.75
CA LYS A 145 -16.06 -2.68 8.78
C LYS A 145 -15.06 -3.78 8.40
N ASN A 146 -14.26 -3.54 7.39
CA ASN A 146 -13.22 -4.48 6.95
C ASN A 146 -12.12 -4.66 8.02
N LEU A 147 -11.69 -3.57 8.63
CA LEU A 147 -10.74 -3.59 9.74
C LEU A 147 -11.28 -4.36 10.94
N ILE A 148 -12.56 -4.20 11.29
CA ILE A 148 -13.22 -4.94 12.36
C ILE A 148 -13.23 -6.45 12.05
N SER A 149 -13.53 -6.86 10.83
CA SER A 149 -13.46 -8.26 10.41
C SER A 149 -12.06 -8.84 10.55
N TYR A 150 -11.04 -8.08 10.17
CA TYR A 150 -9.64 -8.50 10.31
C TYR A 150 -9.23 -8.58 11.78
N TYR A 151 -9.51 -7.55 12.56
CA TYR A 151 -9.27 -7.48 14.00
C TYR A 151 -9.89 -8.67 14.73
N TYR A 152 -11.17 -8.96 14.46
CA TYR A 152 -11.88 -10.06 15.08
C TYR A 152 -11.20 -11.42 14.84
N ARG A 153 -10.69 -11.64 13.63
CA ARG A 153 -9.94 -12.86 13.32
C ARG A 153 -8.65 -12.96 14.12
N VAL A 154 -7.93 -11.86 14.26
CA VAL A 154 -6.67 -11.82 15.03
C VAL A 154 -6.91 -12.13 16.49
N ILE A 155 -7.88 -11.46 17.14
CA ILE A 155 -8.09 -11.62 18.59
C ILE A 155 -8.73 -12.97 18.97
N ASN A 156 -9.38 -13.66 18.03
CA ASN A 156 -9.98 -14.95 18.24
C ASN A 156 -9.18 -16.11 17.60
N ASP A 157 -7.97 -15.85 17.16
CA ASP A 157 -7.08 -16.83 16.49
C ASP A 157 -7.74 -17.56 15.32
N ILE A 158 -8.60 -16.87 14.57
CA ILE A 158 -9.28 -17.42 13.40
C ILE A 158 -8.35 -17.33 12.21
N LYS A 159 -8.09 -18.47 11.55
CA LYS A 159 -7.21 -18.53 10.38
C LYS A 159 -7.63 -17.52 9.31
N MET A 160 -6.66 -16.75 8.84
CA MET A 160 -6.87 -15.82 7.72
C MET A 160 -7.13 -16.58 6.42
N PRO A 161 -7.95 -16.02 5.52
CA PRO A 161 -8.12 -16.60 4.19
C PRO A 161 -6.82 -16.54 3.39
N ILE A 162 -6.66 -17.49 2.49
CA ILE A 162 -5.52 -17.54 1.59
C ILE A 162 -5.82 -16.65 0.38
N LEU A 163 -5.02 -15.61 0.22
CA LEU A 163 -4.92 -14.80 -0.98
C LEU A 163 -3.43 -14.59 -1.26
N ASP A 164 -2.89 -15.42 -2.14
CA ASP A 164 -1.54 -15.23 -2.66
C ASP A 164 -1.61 -14.54 -4.02
N TRP A 165 -0.71 -13.60 -4.26
CA TRP A 165 -0.65 -12.90 -5.53
C TRP A 165 0.77 -12.53 -5.90
N LYS A 166 1.00 -12.35 -7.19
CA LYS A 166 2.26 -11.89 -7.73
C LYS A 166 2.03 -11.02 -8.96
N VAL A 167 2.58 -9.83 -8.92
CA VAL A 167 2.57 -8.90 -10.06
C VAL A 167 3.83 -9.12 -10.88
N HIS A 168 3.67 -9.55 -12.13
CA HIS A 168 4.74 -9.71 -13.12
C HIS A 168 4.72 -8.56 -14.12
N LYS A 169 5.70 -8.56 -15.04
CA LYS A 169 5.80 -7.53 -16.08
C LYS A 169 4.48 -7.34 -16.84
N ASP A 170 3.89 -8.42 -17.34
CA ASP A 170 2.75 -8.38 -18.26
C ASP A 170 1.47 -8.99 -17.68
N SER A 171 1.52 -9.50 -16.45
CA SER A 171 0.42 -10.25 -15.87
C SER A 171 0.40 -10.18 -14.35
N VAL A 172 -0.75 -10.53 -13.78
CA VAL A 172 -0.95 -10.69 -12.35
C VAL A 172 -1.49 -12.09 -12.09
N TYR A 173 -0.81 -12.83 -11.22
CA TYR A 173 -1.22 -14.14 -10.76
C TYR A 173 -1.90 -14.00 -9.41
N VAL A 174 -3.03 -14.68 -9.25
CA VAL A 174 -3.77 -14.72 -7.98
C VAL A 174 -4.14 -16.16 -7.67
N ARG A 175 -3.92 -16.58 -6.44
CA ARG A 175 -4.32 -17.88 -5.91
C ARG A 175 -5.15 -17.68 -4.65
N ILE A 176 -6.33 -18.31 -4.64
CA ILE A 176 -7.29 -18.32 -3.54
C ILE A 176 -7.58 -19.79 -3.24
N ASP A 177 -7.78 -20.16 -1.97
CA ASP A 177 -8.26 -21.50 -1.64
C ASP A 177 -9.67 -21.71 -2.23
N PRO A 178 -9.86 -22.63 -3.17
CA PRO A 178 -11.13 -22.83 -3.86
C PRO A 178 -12.26 -23.28 -2.93
N ASN A 179 -11.95 -23.84 -1.75
CA ASN A 179 -12.93 -24.26 -0.76
C ASN A 179 -13.49 -23.09 0.05
N GLN A 180 -12.88 -21.93 -0.02
CA GLN A 180 -13.37 -20.73 0.66
C GLN A 180 -14.53 -20.10 -0.13
N LYS A 181 -15.44 -19.48 0.60
CA LYS A 181 -16.48 -18.63 0.00
C LYS A 181 -15.89 -17.24 -0.25
N TYR A 182 -15.86 -16.81 -1.50
CA TYR A 182 -15.36 -15.50 -1.90
C TYR A 182 -16.08 -14.99 -3.15
N SER A 183 -15.99 -13.70 -3.40
CA SER A 183 -16.18 -13.11 -4.72
C SER A 183 -14.86 -12.46 -5.16
N ILE A 184 -14.65 -12.34 -6.47
CA ILE A 184 -13.44 -11.77 -7.05
C ILE A 184 -13.79 -10.71 -8.09
N SER A 185 -13.07 -9.61 -8.09
CA SER A 185 -13.24 -8.50 -9.02
C SER A 185 -11.90 -7.94 -9.46
N LYS A 186 -11.84 -7.44 -10.67
CA LYS A 186 -10.74 -6.62 -11.18
C LYS A 186 -11.19 -5.16 -11.15
N TRP A 187 -10.35 -4.30 -10.62
CA TRP A 187 -10.51 -2.86 -10.67
C TRP A 187 -9.45 -2.25 -11.57
N THR A 188 -9.85 -1.32 -12.42
CA THR A 188 -8.93 -0.62 -13.33
C THR A 188 -9.27 0.86 -13.42
N SER A 189 -8.24 1.67 -13.62
CA SER A 189 -8.35 3.09 -13.95
C SER A 189 -7.36 3.41 -15.08
N ASN A 190 -7.69 4.38 -15.92
CA ASN A 190 -6.84 4.82 -17.04
C ASN A 190 -6.55 6.32 -16.96
N ASN A 191 -5.29 6.68 -17.16
CA ASN A 191 -4.87 8.06 -17.37
C ASN A 191 -4.13 8.15 -18.69
N THR A 192 -4.77 8.77 -19.69
CA THR A 192 -4.24 8.85 -21.06
C THR A 192 -3.03 9.78 -21.22
N LYS A 193 -2.71 10.57 -20.20
CA LYS A 193 -1.67 11.61 -20.26
C LYS A 193 -0.48 11.34 -19.39
N GLU A 194 -0.70 10.90 -18.14
CA GLU A 194 0.30 10.91 -17.08
C GLU A 194 0.26 9.60 -16.28
N ARG A 195 1.43 9.21 -15.73
CA ARG A 195 1.53 8.12 -14.75
C ARG A 195 1.12 8.62 -13.36
N ASP A 196 -0.01 9.29 -13.27
CA ASP A 196 -0.49 9.93 -12.05
C ASP A 196 -1.95 9.59 -11.81
N PHE A 197 -2.22 8.88 -10.72
CA PHE A 197 -3.54 8.43 -10.33
C PHE A 197 -4.07 9.14 -9.08
N ARG A 198 -3.46 10.27 -8.68
CA ARG A 198 -3.97 11.12 -7.61
C ARG A 198 -5.37 11.64 -7.96
N ILE A 199 -6.21 11.86 -6.95
CA ILE A 199 -7.63 12.25 -7.13
C ILE A 199 -7.83 13.44 -8.08
N TRP A 200 -6.96 14.46 -8.01
CA TRP A 200 -7.08 15.65 -8.89
C TRP A 200 -6.64 15.42 -10.33
N LYS A 201 -6.04 14.28 -10.63
CA LYS A 201 -5.63 13.90 -11.99
C LYS A 201 -6.66 12.98 -12.67
N VAL A 202 -7.24 12.05 -11.92
CA VAL A 202 -8.14 11.04 -12.48
C VAL A 202 -9.59 11.18 -12.03
N GLY A 203 -9.85 11.96 -10.96
CA GLY A 203 -11.19 12.09 -10.37
C GLY A 203 -11.50 11.01 -9.32
N ASP A 204 -12.58 11.24 -8.58
CA ASP A 204 -12.98 10.46 -7.40
C ASP A 204 -13.68 9.12 -7.72
N SER A 205 -13.98 8.84 -8.98
CA SER A 205 -14.70 7.65 -9.43
C SER A 205 -14.03 6.99 -10.64
N SER A 206 -12.71 7.15 -10.76
CA SER A 206 -11.94 6.69 -11.95
C SER A 206 -11.66 5.19 -11.97
N TRP A 207 -11.72 4.53 -10.82
CA TRP A 207 -11.53 3.08 -10.74
C TRP A 207 -12.87 2.37 -10.96
N VAL A 208 -12.91 1.55 -12.00
CA VAL A 208 -14.10 0.82 -12.44
C VAL A 208 -13.95 -0.66 -12.14
N GLN A 209 -15.01 -1.24 -11.57
CA GLN A 209 -15.08 -2.64 -11.19
C GLN A 209 -15.56 -3.52 -12.34
N SER A 210 -14.89 -4.64 -12.54
CA SER A 210 -15.34 -5.74 -13.37
C SER A 210 -15.38 -7.03 -12.55
N LYS A 211 -16.55 -7.65 -12.43
CA LYS A 211 -16.70 -8.93 -11.73
C LYS A 211 -16.03 -10.05 -12.53
N ILE A 212 -15.39 -10.96 -11.82
CA ILE A 212 -14.74 -12.14 -12.39
C ILE A 212 -15.51 -13.37 -11.99
N GLU A 213 -15.74 -14.27 -12.94
CA GLU A 213 -16.36 -15.54 -12.65
C GLU A 213 -15.37 -16.45 -11.91
N LYS A 214 -15.89 -17.13 -10.89
CA LYS A 214 -15.10 -18.10 -10.12
C LYS A 214 -14.76 -19.30 -10.98
N ASN A 215 -13.53 -19.78 -10.84
CA ASN A 215 -13.12 -21.07 -11.37
C ASN A 215 -12.88 -22.10 -10.25
N ASN A 216 -12.90 -23.38 -10.61
CA ASN A 216 -12.76 -24.47 -9.67
C ASN A 216 -11.35 -24.64 -9.10
N SER A 217 -10.34 -24.04 -9.73
CA SER A 217 -8.94 -24.15 -9.28
C SER A 217 -8.55 -23.10 -8.24
N GLY A 218 -9.31 -21.99 -8.15
CA GLY A 218 -8.92 -20.83 -7.35
C GLY A 218 -7.68 -20.09 -7.87
N SER A 219 -7.21 -20.43 -9.07
CA SER A 219 -6.01 -19.83 -9.67
C SER A 219 -6.39 -18.98 -10.88
N TYR A 220 -5.93 -17.74 -10.90
CA TYR A 220 -6.25 -16.76 -11.92
C TYR A 220 -4.99 -16.11 -12.49
N VAL A 221 -5.05 -15.81 -13.77
CA VAL A 221 -4.02 -15.02 -14.47
C VAL A 221 -4.72 -13.88 -15.19
N PHE A 222 -4.33 -12.66 -14.88
CA PHE A 222 -4.85 -11.45 -15.50
C PHE A 222 -3.75 -10.81 -16.34
N LEU A 223 -4.01 -10.61 -17.62
CA LEU A 223 -3.11 -9.82 -18.46
C LEU A 223 -3.32 -8.34 -18.14
N LYS A 224 -2.22 -7.60 -18.13
CA LYS A 224 -2.25 -6.15 -18.05
C LYS A 224 -2.59 -5.59 -19.41
N GLU A 225 -3.66 -4.82 -19.48
CA GLU A 225 -4.14 -4.25 -20.74
C GLU A 225 -3.34 -3.01 -21.11
N ILE A 226 -3.06 -2.87 -22.39
CA ILE A 226 -2.41 -1.69 -22.96
C ILE A 226 -3.52 -0.79 -23.49
N ASN A 227 -3.73 0.34 -22.85
CA ASN A 227 -4.55 1.43 -23.33
C ASN A 227 -3.65 2.64 -23.63
N GLU A 228 -4.21 3.67 -24.25
CA GLU A 228 -3.50 4.93 -24.42
C GLU A 228 -3.10 5.47 -23.05
N GLY A 229 -1.84 5.89 -22.90
CA GLY A 229 -1.26 6.39 -21.65
C GLY A 229 -0.92 5.27 -20.67
N TYR A 230 -1.44 5.37 -19.44
CA TYR A 230 -1.17 4.45 -18.34
C TYR A 230 -2.47 3.84 -17.80
N THR A 231 -2.46 2.54 -17.60
CA THR A 231 -3.56 1.83 -16.93
C THR A 231 -3.08 1.31 -15.58
N ALA A 232 -3.79 1.67 -14.53
CA ALA A 232 -3.61 1.08 -13.20
C ALA A 232 -4.66 0.00 -12.95
N GLY A 233 -4.32 -1.00 -12.14
CA GLY A 233 -5.28 -2.03 -11.77
C GLY A 233 -4.92 -2.77 -10.48
N LEU A 234 -5.89 -3.50 -9.95
CA LEU A 234 -5.75 -4.42 -8.82
C LEU A 234 -6.80 -5.54 -8.91
N ILE A 235 -6.59 -6.60 -8.15
CA ILE A 235 -7.58 -7.65 -7.94
C ILE A 235 -8.07 -7.55 -6.50
N GLU A 236 -9.39 -7.44 -6.34
CA GLU A 236 -10.06 -7.46 -5.03
C GLU A 236 -10.74 -8.82 -4.84
N VAL A 237 -10.57 -9.38 -3.66
CA VAL A 237 -11.25 -10.59 -3.22
C VAL A 237 -12.01 -10.28 -1.94
N GLU A 238 -13.32 -10.49 -1.97
CA GLU A 238 -14.18 -10.35 -0.81
C GLU A 238 -14.50 -11.74 -0.24
N PHE A 239 -14.09 -11.97 0.99
CA PHE A 239 -14.37 -13.16 1.77
C PHE A 239 -15.50 -12.91 2.77
N ASN A 240 -16.10 -13.98 3.27
CA ASN A 240 -16.98 -13.85 4.42
C ASN A 240 -16.18 -13.33 5.62
N GLY A 241 -16.63 -12.22 6.16
CA GLY A 241 -16.06 -11.62 7.38
C GLY A 241 -16.76 -12.11 8.64
N ILE A 242 -17.11 -11.18 9.52
CA ILE A 242 -17.89 -11.43 10.73
C ILE A 242 -19.26 -10.77 10.57
N GLU A 243 -20.32 -11.51 10.87
CA GLU A 243 -21.70 -11.02 10.69
C GLU A 243 -21.90 -10.47 9.27
N ASP A 244 -22.35 -9.20 9.15
CA ASP A 244 -22.52 -8.50 7.88
C ASP A 244 -21.27 -7.71 7.44
N PHE A 245 -20.16 -7.85 8.14
CA PHE A 245 -18.91 -7.14 7.81
C PHE A 245 -18.06 -8.02 6.89
N PRO A 246 -17.76 -7.58 5.68
CA PRO A 246 -16.92 -8.34 4.76
C PRO A 246 -15.46 -8.38 5.23
N LEU A 247 -14.68 -9.29 4.68
CA LEU A 247 -13.23 -9.22 4.69
C LEU A 247 -12.73 -9.05 3.26
N LYS A 248 -12.41 -7.83 2.88
CA LYS A 248 -11.88 -7.48 1.56
C LYS A 248 -10.37 -7.41 1.61
N LEU A 249 -9.72 -8.16 0.76
CA LEU A 249 -8.28 -8.15 0.56
C LEU A 249 -7.98 -7.87 -0.92
N THR A 250 -6.84 -7.27 -1.21
CA THR A 250 -6.44 -7.02 -2.60
C THR A 250 -5.06 -7.57 -2.91
N SER A 251 -4.78 -7.74 -4.20
CA SER A 251 -3.40 -7.75 -4.68
C SER A 251 -2.74 -6.39 -4.46
N GLY A 252 -1.42 -6.31 -4.65
CA GLY A 252 -0.79 -5.03 -4.96
C GLY A 252 -1.38 -4.46 -6.25
N THR A 253 -1.39 -3.14 -6.33
CA THR A 253 -1.73 -2.42 -7.56
C THR A 253 -0.62 -2.58 -8.59
N TRP A 254 -0.95 -2.44 -9.85
CA TRP A 254 0.04 -2.30 -10.92
C TRP A 254 -0.28 -1.08 -11.77
N ILE A 255 0.74 -0.53 -12.40
CA ILE A 255 0.60 0.48 -13.45
C ILE A 255 1.29 -0.06 -14.71
N TYR A 256 0.64 0.07 -15.86
CA TYR A 256 1.14 -0.42 -17.13
C TYR A 256 0.97 0.63 -18.24
N PRO A 257 1.98 0.89 -19.07
CA PRO A 257 3.32 0.29 -19.01
C PRO A 257 4.07 0.66 -17.72
N ASP A 258 4.94 -0.24 -17.24
CA ASP A 258 5.77 0.01 -16.06
C ASP A 258 7.02 0.83 -16.42
N THR A 259 6.78 2.05 -16.87
CA THR A 259 7.79 3.01 -17.27
C THR A 259 7.60 4.31 -16.51
N TYR A 260 8.69 5.03 -16.31
CA TYR A 260 8.64 6.33 -15.65
C TYR A 260 8.75 7.46 -16.66
N PRO A 261 7.87 8.47 -16.59
CA PRO A 261 7.95 9.64 -17.48
C PRO A 261 9.08 10.60 -17.12
N PHE A 262 9.54 10.60 -15.87
CA PHE A 262 10.54 11.53 -15.39
C PHE A 262 11.80 10.83 -14.88
N LYS A 263 12.90 11.59 -14.79
CA LYS A 263 14.16 11.14 -14.21
C LYS A 263 14.07 11.14 -12.68
N GLU A 264 15.01 10.46 -12.06
CA GLU A 264 15.20 10.46 -10.62
C GLU A 264 15.52 11.86 -10.11
N TYR A 265 14.94 12.22 -8.96
CA TYR A 265 15.27 13.48 -8.29
C TYR A 265 16.74 13.49 -7.86
N LYS A 266 17.40 14.60 -8.14
CA LYS A 266 18.75 14.89 -7.66
C LYS A 266 18.74 16.27 -7.02
N PRO A 267 19.00 16.37 -5.71
CA PRO A 267 19.07 17.67 -5.05
C PRO A 267 20.20 18.53 -5.60
N GLU A 268 19.92 19.82 -5.86
CA GLU A 268 20.89 20.79 -6.35
C GLU A 268 20.74 22.13 -5.61
N PRO A 269 21.66 22.48 -4.71
CA PRO A 269 22.77 21.66 -4.21
C PRO A 269 22.27 20.58 -3.23
N PRO A 270 22.93 19.42 -3.18
CA PRO A 270 22.61 18.42 -2.16
C PRO A 270 23.03 18.92 -0.78
N LEU A 271 22.23 18.63 0.24
CA LEU A 271 22.60 18.86 1.63
C LEU A 271 23.23 17.59 2.24
N GLY A 272 24.14 17.80 3.19
CA GLY A 272 24.82 16.72 3.90
C GLY A 272 26.00 16.10 3.13
N THR A 273 26.50 15.01 3.68
CA THR A 273 27.63 14.24 3.12
C THR A 273 27.09 13.19 2.16
N PRO A 274 27.42 13.23 0.86
CA PRO A 274 26.91 12.24 -0.09
C PRO A 274 27.24 10.79 0.34
N LEU A 275 26.28 9.88 0.14
CA LEU A 275 26.58 8.46 0.13
C LEU A 275 27.47 8.18 -1.08
N LEU A 276 28.59 7.49 -0.87
CA LEU A 276 29.43 7.07 -2.00
C LEU A 276 28.61 6.09 -2.85
N SER A 277 28.49 6.37 -4.15
CA SER A 277 27.98 5.37 -5.10
C SER A 277 29.00 4.26 -5.18
N ASP A 278 28.60 3.05 -4.81
CA ASP A 278 29.36 1.84 -5.08
C ASP A 278 29.53 1.60 -6.59
#